data_9211e3705fd5f1014078777113270057
#
_entry.id   9211e3705fd5f1014078777113270057
#
_cell.length_a   1.000
_cell.length_b   1.000
_cell.length_c   1.000
_cell.angle_alpha   90.00
_cell.angle_beta   90.00
_cell.angle_gamma   90.00
#
_symmetry.space_group_name_H-M   'P 1'
#
loop_
_entity.id
_entity.type
_entity.pdbx_description
1 polymer ?
#
loop_
_entity_poly.entity_id
_entity_poly.type
_entity_poly.pdbx_seq_one_letter_code
_entity_poly.pdbx_strand_id
1 'polypeptide(L)'
;NPTHPMNSIKPGPVAVIGAGVIGCGWTARFLLNGIDVKIHDPNPEAGRRLREMIANAERAWDRLTSAPLPKKGSLSFCGTIQEAVDGAVFIEECIPENLELKQKILNEIETGAATDAPIGSSTSGIRPSEMQSEMKHPERLLVTHPFNPVYLLPLVELCGGHLTDPEVIGQTSHFLESLGMRPLKLKKEIDGFLSDRLLEAVWRESLWLVHDCLLYTSPSPRDV
;
A
#
# COMPACT_ATOMS: atom_id res chain seq x y z
N ASN A 1 12.43 16.55 25.50
CA ASN A 1 12.50 16.65 24.04
C ASN A 1 11.34 17.51 23.56
N PRO A 2 11.57 18.61 22.84
CA PRO A 2 10.49 19.36 22.23
C PRO A 2 9.92 18.49 21.09
N THR A 3 8.69 18.05 21.26
CA THR A 3 7.89 17.47 20.18
C THR A 3 7.61 18.60 19.19
N HIS A 4 8.35 18.65 18.09
CA HIS A 4 7.89 19.40 16.93
C HIS A 4 6.50 18.83 16.55
N PRO A 5 5.50 19.68 16.29
CA PRO A 5 4.24 19.19 15.74
C PRO A 5 4.58 18.51 14.42
N MET A 6 4.47 17.17 14.38
CA MET A 6 4.67 16.43 13.13
C MET A 6 3.58 16.90 12.17
N ASN A 7 3.98 17.44 11.02
CA ASN A 7 3.06 17.82 9.97
C ASN A 7 2.30 16.56 9.53
N SER A 8 1.01 16.51 9.81
CA SER A 8 0.14 15.46 9.30
C SER A 8 -0.16 15.69 7.82
N ILE A 9 -0.38 14.61 7.06
CA ILE A 9 -0.91 14.71 5.71
C ILE A 9 -2.23 15.50 5.76
N LYS A 10 -2.35 16.53 4.92
CA LYS A 10 -3.52 17.41 4.88
C LYS A 10 -4.78 16.60 4.48
N PRO A 11 -5.98 16.97 4.93
CA PRO A 11 -7.21 16.39 4.41
C PRO A 11 -7.31 16.60 2.90
N GLY A 12 -7.67 15.56 2.16
CA GLY A 12 -7.80 15.62 0.72
C GLY A 12 -7.97 14.22 0.09
N PRO A 13 -8.17 14.16 -1.23
CA PRO A 13 -8.26 12.89 -1.93
C PRO A 13 -6.91 12.18 -1.96
N VAL A 14 -6.94 10.85 -2.02
CA VAL A 14 -5.78 10.01 -2.29
C VAL A 14 -5.82 9.49 -3.72
N ALA A 15 -4.65 9.25 -4.30
CA ALA A 15 -4.54 8.58 -5.59
C ALA A 15 -4.10 7.13 -5.41
N VAL A 16 -4.67 6.22 -6.21
CA VAL A 16 -4.21 4.83 -6.31
C VAL A 16 -3.86 4.55 -7.78
N ILE A 17 -2.64 4.13 -8.02
CA ILE A 17 -2.15 3.82 -9.37
C ILE A 17 -1.98 2.31 -9.50
N GLY A 18 -2.86 1.70 -10.27
CA GLY A 18 -3.02 0.24 -10.38
C GLY A 18 -4.21 -0.28 -9.58
N ALA A 19 -5.15 -0.96 -10.26
CA ALA A 19 -6.34 -1.58 -9.69
C ALA A 19 -6.26 -3.12 -9.70
N GLY A 20 -5.10 -3.65 -9.37
CA GLY A 20 -4.91 -5.05 -9.03
C GLY A 20 -5.53 -5.39 -7.68
N VAL A 21 -5.27 -6.59 -7.17
CA VAL A 21 -5.81 -7.04 -5.86
C VAL A 21 -5.42 -6.07 -4.74
N ILE A 22 -4.16 -5.64 -4.71
CA ILE A 22 -3.64 -4.73 -3.67
C ILE A 22 -4.22 -3.33 -3.83
N GLY A 23 -4.19 -2.74 -5.02
CA GLY A 23 -4.75 -1.40 -5.25
C GLY A 23 -6.26 -1.32 -5.03
N CYS A 24 -7.02 -2.37 -5.41
CA CYS A 24 -8.43 -2.46 -5.03
C CYS A 24 -8.63 -2.54 -3.52
N GLY A 25 -7.76 -3.27 -2.82
CA GLY A 25 -7.78 -3.39 -1.36
C GLY A 25 -7.49 -2.06 -0.65
N TRP A 26 -6.47 -1.32 -1.11
CA TRP A 26 -6.19 0.04 -0.63
C TRP A 26 -7.36 0.99 -0.88
N THR A 27 -7.89 0.98 -2.10
CA THR A 27 -9.06 1.80 -2.45
C THR A 27 -10.24 1.53 -1.51
N ALA A 28 -10.54 0.26 -1.25
CA ALA A 28 -11.61 -0.10 -0.32
C ALA A 28 -11.32 0.42 1.11
N ARG A 29 -10.08 0.29 1.61
CA ARG A 29 -9.71 0.82 2.93
C ARG A 29 -9.87 2.33 3.01
N PHE A 30 -9.39 3.08 2.02
CA PHE A 30 -9.53 4.54 2.00
C PHE A 30 -11.00 4.96 1.98
N LEU A 31 -11.80 4.41 1.07
CA LEU A 31 -13.22 4.73 0.93
C LEU A 31 -14.02 4.46 2.21
N LEU A 32 -13.79 3.30 2.85
CA LEU A 32 -14.50 2.92 4.09
C LEU A 32 -14.07 3.76 5.30
N ASN A 33 -12.94 4.43 5.23
CA ASN A 33 -12.50 5.44 6.21
C ASN A 33 -12.94 6.87 5.85
N GLY A 34 -13.79 7.05 4.83
CA GLY A 34 -14.34 8.35 4.46
C GLY A 34 -13.42 9.19 3.58
N ILE A 35 -12.37 8.61 3.01
CA ILE A 35 -11.43 9.32 2.14
C ILE A 35 -11.84 9.16 0.69
N ASP A 36 -11.85 10.28 -0.04
CA ASP A 36 -12.08 10.28 -1.49
C ASP A 36 -10.88 9.67 -2.22
N VAL A 37 -11.17 8.83 -3.22
CA VAL A 37 -10.13 8.11 -3.98
C VAL A 37 -10.25 8.43 -5.46
N LYS A 38 -9.12 8.80 -6.05
CA LYS A 38 -8.90 8.86 -7.50
C LYS A 38 -8.06 7.65 -7.89
N ILE A 39 -8.55 6.83 -8.81
CA ILE A 39 -7.84 5.61 -9.23
C ILE A 39 -7.61 5.60 -10.73
N HIS A 40 -6.44 5.14 -11.14
CA HIS A 40 -6.11 4.88 -12.54
C HIS A 40 -5.60 3.45 -12.73
N ASP A 41 -6.12 2.77 -13.74
CA ASP A 41 -5.63 1.49 -14.24
C ASP A 41 -6.00 1.39 -15.74
N PRO A 42 -5.07 1.02 -16.63
CA PRO A 42 -5.35 0.91 -18.06
C PRO A 42 -6.23 -0.29 -18.43
N ASN A 43 -6.43 -1.24 -17.50
CA ASN A 43 -7.23 -2.44 -17.78
C ASN A 43 -8.74 -2.12 -17.72
N PRO A 44 -9.51 -2.37 -18.80
CA PRO A 44 -10.94 -2.08 -18.85
C PRO A 44 -11.76 -2.85 -17.80
N GLU A 45 -11.28 -4.00 -17.32
CA GLU A 45 -11.94 -4.81 -16.28
C GLU A 45 -11.67 -4.32 -14.85
N ALA A 46 -10.80 -3.34 -14.69
CA ALA A 46 -10.41 -2.82 -13.38
C ALA A 46 -11.63 -2.30 -12.58
N GLY A 47 -12.53 -1.58 -13.24
CA GLY A 47 -13.74 -1.06 -12.60
C GLY A 47 -14.69 -2.12 -12.06
N ARG A 48 -14.81 -3.28 -12.73
CA ARG A 48 -15.61 -4.41 -12.24
C ARG A 48 -14.97 -5.02 -11.00
N ARG A 49 -13.67 -5.36 -11.07
CA ARG A 49 -12.92 -5.93 -9.94
C ARG A 49 -12.97 -5.03 -8.71
N LEU A 50 -12.82 -3.73 -8.92
CA LEU A 50 -12.87 -2.76 -7.83
C LEU A 50 -14.23 -2.73 -7.13
N ARG A 51 -15.34 -2.72 -7.87
CA ARG A 51 -16.69 -2.78 -7.29
C ARG A 51 -16.91 -4.06 -6.48
N GLU A 52 -16.47 -5.20 -6.99
CA GLU A 52 -16.55 -6.48 -6.26
C GLU A 52 -15.74 -6.45 -4.95
N MET A 53 -14.51 -5.89 -4.99
CA MET A 53 -13.66 -5.75 -3.82
C MET A 53 -14.30 -4.84 -2.76
N ILE A 54 -14.82 -3.67 -3.16
CA ILE A 54 -15.49 -2.74 -2.25
C ILE A 54 -16.70 -3.41 -1.58
N ALA A 55 -17.54 -4.11 -2.35
CA ALA A 55 -18.70 -4.82 -1.81
C ALA A 55 -18.30 -5.94 -0.82
N ASN A 56 -17.18 -6.64 -1.07
CA ASN A 56 -16.61 -7.62 -0.14
C ASN A 56 -16.14 -6.95 1.16
N ALA A 57 -15.44 -5.83 1.03
CA ALA A 57 -14.92 -5.07 2.15
C ALA A 57 -16.05 -4.52 3.03
N GLU A 58 -17.11 -3.96 2.45
CA GLU A 58 -18.30 -3.47 3.14
C GLU A 58 -18.94 -4.59 3.98
N ARG A 59 -19.18 -5.75 3.35
CA ARG A 59 -19.76 -6.91 4.08
C ARG A 59 -18.88 -7.42 5.22
N ALA A 60 -17.56 -7.38 5.04
CA ALA A 60 -16.62 -7.80 6.06
C ALA A 60 -16.62 -6.82 7.24
N TRP A 61 -16.61 -5.52 6.97
CA TRP A 61 -16.61 -4.49 8.01
C TRP A 61 -17.91 -4.47 8.80
N ASP A 62 -19.06 -4.63 8.15
CA ASP A 62 -20.36 -4.76 8.83
C ASP A 62 -20.41 -5.90 9.85
N ARG A 63 -19.64 -6.97 9.62
CA ARG A 63 -19.55 -8.11 10.52
C ARG A 63 -18.53 -7.96 11.64
N LEU A 64 -17.49 -7.17 11.41
CA LEU A 64 -16.32 -7.05 12.31
C LEU A 64 -16.39 -5.84 13.22
N THR A 65 -17.16 -4.82 12.86
CA THR A 65 -17.23 -3.59 13.66
C THR A 65 -18.64 -3.37 14.19
N SER A 66 -18.74 -3.07 15.51
CA SER A 66 -19.96 -2.65 16.16
C SER A 66 -20.10 -1.12 16.24
N ALA A 67 -19.03 -0.39 15.92
CA ALA A 67 -19.04 1.06 15.88
C ALA A 67 -19.61 1.58 14.54
N PRO A 68 -20.30 2.72 14.51
CA PRO A 68 -20.73 3.34 13.27
C PRO A 68 -19.51 3.64 12.38
N LEU A 69 -19.57 3.21 11.12
CA LEU A 69 -18.57 3.55 10.12
C LEU A 69 -18.74 5.01 9.69
N PRO A 70 -17.64 5.71 9.33
CA PRO A 70 -17.74 7.02 8.73
C PRO A 70 -18.51 6.96 7.41
N LYS A 71 -19.02 8.11 6.96
CA LYS A 71 -19.60 8.20 5.62
C LYS A 71 -18.53 7.82 4.60
N LYS A 72 -18.86 6.87 3.72
CA LYS A 72 -17.95 6.41 2.68
C LYS A 72 -17.48 7.56 1.79
N GLY A 73 -16.19 7.59 1.47
CA GLY A 73 -15.60 8.52 0.52
C GLY A 73 -16.12 8.30 -0.91
N SER A 74 -15.88 9.27 -1.77
CA SER A 74 -16.20 9.21 -3.20
C SER A 74 -15.10 8.51 -4.00
N LEU A 75 -15.49 7.82 -5.09
CA LEU A 75 -14.58 7.13 -6.00
C LEU A 75 -14.63 7.76 -7.37
N SER A 76 -13.48 8.16 -7.90
CA SER A 76 -13.31 8.65 -9.27
C SER A 76 -12.35 7.75 -10.03
N PHE A 77 -12.79 7.21 -11.17
CA PHE A 77 -11.94 6.48 -12.10
C PHE A 77 -11.37 7.46 -13.12
N CYS A 78 -10.04 7.60 -13.16
CA CYS A 78 -9.33 8.57 -13.99
C CYS A 78 -8.79 7.93 -15.27
N GLY A 79 -8.82 8.66 -16.36
CA GLY A 79 -8.33 8.20 -17.66
C GLY A 79 -6.80 8.15 -17.75
N THR A 80 -6.14 9.01 -16.97
CA THR A 80 -4.68 9.14 -16.94
C THR A 80 -4.13 9.15 -15.51
N ILE A 81 -2.84 8.88 -15.37
CA ILE A 81 -2.12 8.99 -14.09
C ILE A 81 -2.17 10.44 -13.61
N GLN A 82 -1.95 11.42 -14.49
CA GLN A 82 -1.96 12.85 -14.15
C GLN A 82 -3.29 13.27 -13.54
N GLU A 83 -4.42 12.86 -14.14
CA GLU A 83 -5.75 13.12 -13.58
C GLU A 83 -5.94 12.50 -12.18
N ALA A 84 -5.39 11.30 -11.97
CA ALA A 84 -5.51 10.63 -10.69
C ALA A 84 -4.71 11.33 -9.59
N VAL A 85 -3.48 11.76 -9.89
CA VAL A 85 -2.57 12.34 -8.89
C VAL A 85 -2.76 13.84 -8.68
N ASP A 86 -3.47 14.53 -9.59
CA ASP A 86 -3.75 15.96 -9.45
C ASP A 86 -4.54 16.26 -8.17
N GLY A 87 -3.96 17.07 -7.29
CA GLY A 87 -4.53 17.43 -5.99
C GLY A 87 -4.59 16.30 -4.96
N ALA A 88 -4.00 15.13 -5.25
CA ALA A 88 -3.89 14.06 -4.27
C ALA A 88 -2.90 14.44 -3.15
N VAL A 89 -3.30 14.15 -1.91
CA VAL A 89 -2.49 14.43 -0.71
C VAL A 89 -1.58 13.25 -0.32
N PHE A 90 -1.86 12.09 -0.87
CA PHE A 90 -1.10 10.85 -0.74
C PHE A 90 -1.32 10.00 -2.00
N ILE A 91 -0.28 9.32 -2.46
CA ILE A 91 -0.34 8.50 -3.67
C ILE A 91 0.13 7.09 -3.31
N GLU A 92 -0.64 6.07 -3.68
CA GLU A 92 -0.29 4.67 -3.49
C GLU A 92 -0.06 3.99 -4.84
N GLU A 93 1.18 3.58 -5.11
CA GLU A 93 1.57 2.85 -6.31
C GLU A 93 1.37 1.34 -6.10
N CYS A 94 0.55 0.71 -6.95
CA CYS A 94 0.16 -0.70 -6.88
C CYS A 94 0.28 -1.41 -8.24
N ILE A 95 1.24 -1.00 -9.07
CA ILE A 95 1.47 -1.61 -10.39
C ILE A 95 2.26 -2.92 -10.27
N PRO A 96 2.37 -3.72 -11.34
CA PRO A 96 3.11 -4.99 -11.32
C PRO A 96 4.55 -4.86 -10.84
N GLU A 97 5.07 -5.94 -10.24
CA GLU A 97 6.41 -6.03 -9.63
C GLU A 97 7.49 -6.10 -10.72
N ASN A 98 7.83 -4.95 -11.27
CA ASN A 98 8.87 -4.76 -12.29
C ASN A 98 9.54 -3.39 -12.07
N LEU A 99 10.84 -3.39 -11.82
CA LEU A 99 11.60 -2.18 -11.45
C LEU A 99 11.53 -1.09 -12.53
N GLU A 100 11.79 -1.44 -13.80
CA GLU A 100 11.80 -0.47 -14.90
C GLU A 100 10.41 0.18 -15.09
N LEU A 101 9.35 -0.66 -14.98
CA LEU A 101 7.98 -0.17 -15.05
C LEU A 101 7.66 0.76 -13.89
N LYS A 102 8.07 0.42 -12.66
CA LYS A 102 7.86 1.25 -11.48
C LYS A 102 8.60 2.59 -11.60
N GLN A 103 9.86 2.59 -12.01
CA GLN A 103 10.63 3.83 -12.25
C GLN A 103 9.93 4.73 -13.29
N LYS A 104 9.49 4.16 -14.42
CA LYS A 104 8.74 4.89 -15.44
C LYS A 104 7.47 5.51 -14.88
N ILE A 105 6.66 4.73 -14.17
CA ILE A 105 5.38 5.20 -13.62
C ILE A 105 5.58 6.21 -12.48
N LEU A 106 6.59 6.03 -11.63
CA LEU A 106 6.94 7.00 -10.59
C LEU A 106 7.32 8.35 -11.21
N ASN A 107 8.11 8.36 -12.27
CA ASN A 107 8.40 9.58 -13.04
C ASN A 107 7.14 10.22 -13.63
N GLU A 108 6.20 9.41 -14.11
CA GLU A 108 4.92 9.91 -14.63
C GLU A 108 4.05 10.49 -13.51
N ILE A 109 3.99 9.86 -12.35
CA ILE A 109 3.31 10.37 -11.15
C ILE A 109 3.86 11.75 -10.78
N GLU A 110 5.18 11.93 -10.79
CA GLU A 110 5.83 13.21 -10.44
C GLU A 110 5.42 14.37 -11.33
N THR A 111 5.02 14.12 -12.57
CA THR A 111 4.63 15.19 -13.51
C THR A 111 3.30 15.85 -13.16
N GLY A 112 2.41 15.15 -12.44
CA GLY A 112 1.07 15.64 -12.08
C GLY A 112 0.85 15.83 -10.58
N ALA A 113 1.68 15.19 -9.74
CA ALA A 113 1.53 15.23 -8.29
C ALA A 113 2.15 16.49 -7.67
N ALA A 114 1.55 16.97 -6.58
CA ALA A 114 2.18 17.99 -5.74
C ALA A 114 3.53 17.49 -5.19
N THR A 115 4.53 18.37 -5.12
CA THR A 115 5.89 17.99 -4.71
C THR A 115 6.01 17.58 -3.25
N ASP A 116 5.02 17.98 -2.41
CA ASP A 116 4.93 17.65 -1.00
C ASP A 116 4.06 16.41 -0.70
N ALA A 117 3.43 15.80 -1.72
CA ALA A 117 2.62 14.61 -1.55
C ALA A 117 3.50 13.35 -1.43
N PRO A 118 3.42 12.60 -0.31
CA PRO A 118 4.12 11.33 -0.18
C PRO A 118 3.65 10.30 -1.21
N ILE A 119 4.58 9.47 -1.67
CA ILE A 119 4.32 8.36 -2.59
C ILE A 119 4.66 7.06 -1.87
N GLY A 120 3.65 6.24 -1.58
CA GLY A 120 3.82 4.87 -1.11
C GLY A 120 3.91 3.92 -2.30
N SER A 121 4.75 2.90 -2.20
CA SER A 121 4.76 1.77 -3.13
C SER A 121 4.43 0.47 -2.39
N SER A 122 3.47 -0.27 -2.91
CA SER A 122 3.07 -1.58 -2.40
C SER A 122 3.97 -2.73 -2.88
N THR A 123 5.19 -2.45 -3.33
CA THR A 123 6.15 -3.48 -3.71
C THR A 123 6.40 -4.46 -2.56
N SER A 124 6.56 -5.75 -2.87
CA SER A 124 6.87 -6.80 -1.89
C SER A 124 8.37 -7.09 -1.77
N GLY A 125 9.20 -6.63 -2.71
CA GLY A 125 10.61 -6.99 -2.73
C GLY A 125 11.58 -5.97 -3.28
N ILE A 126 11.13 -5.04 -4.12
CA ILE A 126 12.02 -4.03 -4.73
C ILE A 126 12.39 -2.98 -3.67
N ARG A 127 13.68 -2.75 -3.51
CA ARG A 127 14.17 -1.75 -2.55
C ARG A 127 13.76 -0.33 -2.97
N PRO A 128 13.32 0.50 -2.02
CA PRO A 128 12.96 1.87 -2.34
C PRO A 128 14.10 2.67 -2.97
N SER A 129 15.38 2.43 -2.60
CA SER A 129 16.54 3.08 -3.22
C SER A 129 16.66 2.79 -4.71
N GLU A 130 16.28 1.58 -5.17
CA GLU A 130 16.31 1.23 -6.58
C GLU A 130 15.21 1.96 -7.35
N MET A 131 14.02 2.07 -6.77
CA MET A 131 12.92 2.82 -7.36
C MET A 131 13.20 4.33 -7.42
N GLN A 132 13.88 4.86 -6.40
CA GLN A 132 14.23 6.29 -6.29
C GLN A 132 15.23 6.78 -7.35
N SER A 133 16.03 5.88 -7.94
CA SER A 133 17.21 6.26 -8.74
C SER A 133 16.90 7.15 -9.93
N GLU A 134 15.69 7.10 -10.48
CA GLU A 134 15.27 7.86 -11.65
C GLU A 134 14.33 9.04 -11.30
N MET A 135 14.01 9.25 -10.01
CA MET A 135 13.07 10.27 -9.56
C MET A 135 13.75 11.64 -9.43
N LYS A 136 12.98 12.70 -9.69
CA LYS A 136 13.39 14.10 -9.45
C LYS A 136 13.26 14.50 -7.97
N HIS A 137 12.25 13.95 -7.29
CA HIS A 137 11.91 14.19 -5.89
C HIS A 137 11.86 12.88 -5.12
N PRO A 138 13.02 12.16 -5.01
CA PRO A 138 13.08 10.84 -4.39
C PRO A 138 12.81 10.87 -2.88
N GLU A 139 12.92 12.03 -2.23
CA GLU A 139 12.73 12.22 -0.79
C GLU A 139 11.33 11.86 -0.31
N ARG A 140 10.33 11.88 -1.19
CA ARG A 140 8.93 11.60 -0.89
C ARG A 140 8.48 10.16 -1.14
N LEU A 141 9.35 9.31 -1.71
CA LEU A 141 9.05 7.90 -1.94
C LEU A 141 9.41 7.05 -0.72
N LEU A 142 8.49 6.17 -0.33
CA LEU A 142 8.74 5.10 0.61
C LEU A 142 7.96 3.84 0.19
N VAL A 143 8.34 2.69 0.72
CA VAL A 143 7.56 1.47 0.62
C VAL A 143 6.47 1.48 1.69
N THR A 144 5.25 1.12 1.29
CA THR A 144 4.07 0.91 2.12
C THR A 144 3.54 -0.51 1.86
N HIS A 145 4.32 -1.52 2.27
CA HIS A 145 4.04 -2.92 2.00
C HIS A 145 2.86 -3.44 2.84
N PRO A 146 1.65 -3.64 2.26
CA PRO A 146 0.48 -4.09 2.97
C PRO A 146 0.38 -5.61 2.97
N PHE A 147 -0.58 -6.14 3.73
CA PHE A 147 -0.95 -7.55 3.73
C PHE A 147 -2.37 -7.73 3.19
N ASN A 148 -2.56 -8.72 2.33
CA ASN A 148 -3.84 -9.01 1.70
C ASN A 148 -4.72 -9.89 2.62
N PRO A 149 -5.99 -9.55 2.84
CA PRO A 149 -6.76 -8.42 2.27
C PRO A 149 -6.45 -7.08 2.96
N VAL A 150 -6.04 -6.07 2.18
CA VAL A 150 -5.61 -4.76 2.69
C VAL A 150 -6.70 -4.06 3.51
N TYR A 151 -7.96 -4.23 3.14
CA TYR A 151 -9.11 -3.65 3.87
C TYR A 151 -9.39 -4.33 5.21
N LEU A 152 -8.79 -5.50 5.51
CA LEU A 152 -8.96 -6.23 6.76
C LEU A 152 -7.71 -6.19 7.63
N LEU A 153 -6.56 -6.54 7.05
CA LEU A 153 -5.32 -6.66 7.80
C LEU A 153 -4.74 -5.27 8.09
N PRO A 154 -4.47 -4.96 9.37
CA PRO A 154 -4.00 -3.63 9.72
C PRO A 154 -2.49 -3.45 9.52
N LEU A 155 -1.71 -4.52 9.45
CA LEU A 155 -0.26 -4.43 9.34
C LEU A 155 0.14 -3.82 7.99
N VAL A 156 1.08 -2.89 8.03
CA VAL A 156 1.76 -2.31 6.87
C VAL A 156 3.21 -2.03 7.22
N GLU A 157 4.15 -2.52 6.43
CA GLU A 157 5.57 -2.23 6.62
C GLU A 157 5.92 -0.92 5.91
N LEU A 158 6.60 -0.02 6.63
CA LEU A 158 7.11 1.24 6.07
C LEU A 158 8.63 1.15 5.96
N CYS A 159 9.14 1.33 4.76
CA CYS A 159 10.57 1.30 4.49
C CYS A 159 10.98 2.49 3.60
N GLY A 160 11.82 3.38 4.12
CA GLY A 160 12.46 4.42 3.32
C GLY A 160 13.69 3.90 2.59
N GLY A 161 13.99 4.47 1.44
CA GLY A 161 15.27 4.32 0.76
C GLY A 161 16.32 5.32 1.29
N HIS A 162 17.47 5.33 0.65
CA HIS A 162 18.58 6.21 1.07
C HIS A 162 18.27 7.71 0.95
N LEU A 163 17.35 8.08 0.06
CA LEU A 163 16.97 9.46 -0.18
C LEU A 163 15.62 9.85 0.43
N THR A 164 14.93 8.92 1.06
CA THR A 164 13.62 9.19 1.70
C THR A 164 13.78 10.12 2.90
N ASP A 165 12.99 11.19 2.93
CA ASP A 165 12.93 12.07 4.08
C ASP A 165 12.29 11.34 5.27
N PRO A 166 12.95 11.29 6.45
CA PRO A 166 12.36 10.70 7.65
C PRO A 166 11.01 11.32 8.07
N GLU A 167 10.76 12.59 7.73
CA GLU A 167 9.49 13.25 8.00
C GLU A 167 8.36 12.63 7.16
N VAL A 168 8.61 12.27 5.91
CA VAL A 168 7.65 11.58 5.03
C VAL A 168 7.24 10.23 5.62
N ILE A 169 8.19 9.47 6.18
CA ILE A 169 7.88 8.21 6.87
C ILE A 169 7.00 8.48 8.10
N GLY A 170 7.28 9.54 8.85
CA GLY A 170 6.50 9.95 10.02
C GLY A 170 5.06 10.33 9.64
N GLN A 171 4.90 11.19 8.65
CA GLN A 171 3.60 11.64 8.15
C GLN A 171 2.76 10.48 7.61
N THR A 172 3.36 9.61 6.79
CA THR A 172 2.69 8.42 6.25
C THR A 172 2.26 7.47 7.36
N SER A 173 3.10 7.25 8.38
CA SER A 173 2.75 6.44 9.54
C SER A 173 1.49 6.96 10.23
N HIS A 174 1.45 8.25 10.58
CA HIS A 174 0.28 8.85 11.22
C HIS A 174 -0.98 8.79 10.36
N PHE A 175 -0.82 9.03 9.07
CA PHE A 175 -1.92 8.93 8.12
C PHE A 175 -2.52 7.50 8.14
N LEU A 176 -1.69 6.48 8.00
CA LEU A 176 -2.15 5.09 8.01
C LEU A 176 -2.70 4.66 9.38
N GLU A 177 -2.14 5.14 10.49
CA GLU A 177 -2.69 4.94 11.83
C GLU A 177 -4.10 5.51 11.96
N SER A 178 -4.37 6.67 11.36
CA SER A 178 -5.71 7.28 11.34
C SER A 178 -6.75 6.43 10.60
N LEU A 179 -6.30 5.54 9.71
CA LEU A 179 -7.12 4.58 8.98
C LEU A 179 -7.26 3.22 9.71
N GLY A 180 -6.84 3.16 10.97
CA GLY A 180 -6.86 1.93 11.76
C GLY A 180 -5.78 0.92 11.38
N MET A 181 -4.76 1.33 10.63
CA MET A 181 -3.61 0.47 10.32
C MET A 181 -2.57 0.47 11.44
N ARG A 182 -1.61 -0.44 11.35
CA ARG A 182 -0.49 -0.60 12.29
C ARG A 182 0.83 -0.57 11.51
N PRO A 183 1.37 0.62 11.25
CA PRO A 183 2.63 0.76 10.52
C PRO A 183 3.81 0.19 11.33
N LEU A 184 4.59 -0.66 10.66
CA LEU A 184 5.85 -1.19 11.16
C LEU A 184 7.00 -0.49 10.43
N LYS A 185 7.68 0.44 11.09
CA LYS A 185 8.78 1.21 10.50
C LYS A 185 10.07 0.38 10.52
N LEU A 186 10.59 0.06 9.32
CA LEU A 186 11.88 -0.59 9.17
C LEU A 186 13.00 0.43 9.28
N LYS A 187 14.07 0.06 9.98
CA LYS A 187 15.22 0.96 10.21
C LYS A 187 16.14 1.09 8.99
N LYS A 188 16.05 0.14 8.08
CA LYS A 188 16.80 0.11 6.81
C LYS A 188 16.11 -0.78 5.81
N GLU A 189 16.37 -0.55 4.54
CA GLU A 189 15.90 -1.44 3.48
C GLU A 189 16.60 -2.79 3.50
N ILE A 190 15.86 -3.82 3.13
CA ILE A 190 16.32 -5.20 2.99
C ILE A 190 15.42 -5.92 2.00
N ASP A 191 15.96 -6.85 1.23
CA ASP A 191 15.20 -7.65 0.28
C ASP A 191 14.08 -8.44 0.98
N GLY A 192 12.84 -8.35 0.47
CA GLY A 192 11.66 -9.01 1.04
C GLY A 192 11.22 -8.46 2.40
N PHE A 193 11.71 -7.30 2.80
CA PHE A 193 11.40 -6.60 4.05
C PHE A 193 11.48 -7.54 5.28
N LEU A 194 10.63 -7.38 6.29
CA LEU A 194 10.67 -8.20 7.48
C LEU A 194 9.73 -9.40 7.42
N SER A 195 8.48 -9.15 7.02
CA SER A 195 7.41 -10.15 7.14
C SER A 195 7.54 -11.27 6.12
N ASP A 196 7.90 -10.96 4.89
CA ASP A 196 8.13 -11.97 3.85
C ASP A 196 9.34 -12.86 4.19
N ARG A 197 10.36 -12.29 4.82
CA ARG A 197 11.49 -13.07 5.31
C ARG A 197 11.11 -14.06 6.42
N LEU A 198 10.23 -13.64 7.33
CA LEU A 198 9.71 -14.53 8.38
C LEU A 198 8.78 -15.59 7.79
N LEU A 199 7.92 -15.20 6.86
CA LEU A 199 7.04 -16.13 6.13
C LEU A 199 7.86 -17.19 5.40
N GLU A 200 8.90 -16.79 4.67
CA GLU A 200 9.79 -17.69 3.95
C GLU A 200 10.51 -18.66 4.89
N ALA A 201 10.96 -18.18 6.05
CA ALA A 201 11.61 -19.02 7.04
C ALA A 201 10.67 -20.11 7.59
N VAL A 202 9.43 -19.73 7.91
CA VAL A 202 8.40 -20.67 8.39
C VAL A 202 8.00 -21.66 7.29
N TRP A 203 7.82 -21.16 6.06
CA TRP A 203 7.48 -22.01 4.92
C TRP A 203 8.55 -23.04 4.62
N ARG A 204 9.81 -22.63 4.57
CA ARG A 204 10.96 -23.51 4.37
C ARG A 204 11.04 -24.60 5.45
N GLU A 205 10.87 -24.23 6.71
CA GLU A 205 10.86 -25.20 7.80
C GLU A 205 9.70 -26.20 7.68
N SER A 206 8.51 -25.72 7.31
CA SER A 206 7.35 -26.58 7.07
C SER A 206 7.62 -27.62 5.97
N LEU A 207 8.32 -27.23 4.89
CA LEU A 207 8.73 -28.15 3.83
C LEU A 207 9.74 -29.20 4.33
N TRP A 208 10.68 -28.81 5.21
CA TRP A 208 11.62 -29.77 5.83
C TRP A 208 10.89 -30.77 6.72
N LEU A 209 9.90 -30.35 7.50
CA LEU A 209 9.09 -31.26 8.33
C LEU A 209 8.35 -32.31 7.48
N VAL A 210 7.89 -31.93 6.29
CA VAL A 210 7.30 -32.90 5.33
C VAL A 210 8.38 -33.80 4.73
N HIS A 211 9.51 -33.25 4.32
CA HIS A 211 10.64 -34.01 3.75
C HIS A 211 11.15 -35.06 4.74
N ASP A 212 11.25 -34.71 6.02
CA ASP A 212 11.74 -35.61 7.09
C ASP A 212 10.64 -36.58 7.61
N CYS A 213 9.52 -36.66 6.90
CA CYS A 213 8.38 -37.54 7.22
C CYS A 213 7.77 -37.30 8.63
N LEU A 214 7.93 -36.12 9.20
CA LEU A 214 7.29 -35.73 10.46
C LEU A 214 5.83 -35.28 10.23
N LEU A 215 5.53 -34.77 9.02
CA LEU A 215 4.18 -34.40 8.57
C LEU A 215 3.91 -35.04 7.20
N TYR A 216 2.67 -35.43 6.94
CA TYR A 216 2.29 -35.99 5.63
C TYR A 216 2.09 -34.89 4.57
N THR A 217 1.64 -33.71 5.00
CA THR A 217 1.40 -32.55 4.13
C THR A 217 1.84 -31.28 4.83
N SER A 218 2.19 -30.26 4.05
CA SER A 218 2.37 -28.91 4.57
C SER A 218 1.02 -28.38 5.07
N PRO A 219 0.93 -27.79 6.26
CA PRO A 219 -0.29 -27.16 6.73
C PRO A 219 -0.66 -25.98 5.81
N SER A 220 -1.61 -26.21 4.93
CA SER A 220 -2.15 -25.20 4.01
C SER A 220 -3.64 -25.04 4.24
N PRO A 221 -4.17 -23.83 4.29
CA PRO A 221 -5.63 -23.61 4.33
C PRO A 221 -6.38 -24.19 3.12
N ARG A 222 -5.64 -24.61 2.06
CA ARG A 222 -6.22 -25.24 0.87
C ARG A 222 -6.36 -26.75 1.01
N ASP A 223 -5.81 -27.33 2.04
CA ASP A 223 -5.83 -28.79 2.29
C ASP A 223 -7.01 -29.21 3.20
N VAL A 224 -7.93 -28.29 3.48
CA VAL A 224 -9.13 -28.49 4.31
C VAL A 224 -10.38 -28.44 3.46
#